data_0772a372be6f06854f5424796c0c18ea
#
_entry.id   0772a372be6f06854f5424796c0c18ea
#
_cell.length_a   1.000
_cell.length_b   1.000
_cell.length_c   1.000
_cell.angle_alpha   90.00
_cell.angle_beta   90.00
_cell.angle_gamma   90.00
#
_symmetry.space_group_name_H-M   'P 1'
#
loop_
_entity.id
_entity.type
_entity.pdbx_description
1 polymer ?
#
loop_
_entity_poly.entity_id
_entity_poly.type
_entity_poly.pdbx_seq_one_letter_code
_entity_poly.pdbx_strand_id
1 'polypeptide(L)'
;MPPPEKLFIYEIEGRVYPPDDLTGEDFLGCWREGNYSYLFFPRPREAAVKAWVATQEGARYSSESVMNYADWEAGQPLMKTSMAGFHLCPVWEDPTPALGEIVIRMEPGLAFGSGFHPTTRTCLTLLRRVYEADAPRKVLDLGTGTGILALPPCHWARRGWWRWSTTSWQC
;
A
#
# COMPACT_ATOMS: atom_id res chain seq x y z
N MET A 1 12.91 1.55 1.49
CA MET A 1 13.57 0.63 2.47
C MET A 1 13.09 -0.77 2.16
N PRO A 2 13.93 -1.82 2.22
CA PRO A 2 13.42 -3.17 2.02
C PRO A 2 12.35 -3.48 3.08
N PRO A 3 11.37 -4.37 2.77
CA PRO A 3 10.31 -4.70 3.70
C PRO A 3 10.88 -5.31 4.98
N PRO A 4 10.25 -5.10 6.13
CA PRO A 4 10.68 -5.72 7.36
C PRO A 4 10.44 -7.24 7.31
N GLU A 5 11.19 -8.01 8.06
CA GLU A 5 10.96 -9.45 8.18
C GLU A 5 9.65 -9.73 8.93
N LYS A 6 9.35 -8.92 9.94
CA LYS A 6 8.17 -9.07 10.81
C LYS A 6 7.35 -7.80 10.88
N LEU A 7 6.06 -7.98 11.09
CA LEU A 7 5.10 -6.95 11.46
C LEU A 7 4.70 -7.14 12.92
N PHE A 8 4.73 -6.05 13.68
CA PHE A 8 4.18 -5.93 15.01
C PHE A 8 2.90 -5.10 14.88
N ILE A 9 1.76 -5.71 15.18
CA ILE A 9 0.44 -5.13 14.98
C ILE A 9 -0.19 -4.95 16.36
N TYR A 10 -0.51 -3.70 16.69
CA TYR A 10 -1.14 -3.36 17.97
C TYR A 10 -2.60 -3.01 17.73
N GLU A 11 -3.48 -3.82 18.31
CA GLU A 11 -4.92 -3.59 18.28
C GLU A 11 -5.34 -2.70 19.44
N ILE A 12 -6.09 -1.67 19.13
CA ILE A 12 -6.60 -0.69 20.07
C ILE A 12 -8.10 -0.57 19.85
N GLU A 13 -8.88 -0.81 20.91
CA GLU A 13 -10.29 -0.46 20.92
C GLU A 13 -10.42 1.07 21.02
N GLY A 14 -11.11 1.69 20.08
CA GLY A 14 -11.21 3.13 19.90
C GLY A 14 -10.57 3.60 18.60
N ARG A 15 -11.06 4.72 18.09
CA ARG A 15 -10.48 5.38 16.92
C ARG A 15 -9.41 6.36 17.37
N VAL A 16 -8.15 5.99 17.18
CA VAL A 16 -7.01 6.80 17.61
C VAL A 16 -6.20 7.35 16.43
N TYR A 17 -5.47 8.42 16.71
CA TYR A 17 -4.59 9.10 15.75
C TYR A 17 -3.21 9.20 16.39
N PRO A 18 -2.29 8.27 16.06
CA PRO A 18 -0.98 8.25 16.69
C PRO A 18 -0.18 9.51 16.32
N PRO A 19 0.49 10.13 17.30
CA PRO A 19 1.29 11.32 17.07
C PRO A 19 2.67 10.96 16.47
N ASP A 20 3.35 11.95 15.89
CA ASP A 20 4.62 11.78 15.19
C ASP A 20 5.74 11.22 16.07
N ASP A 21 5.75 11.56 17.38
CA ASP A 21 6.73 11.06 18.35
C ASP A 21 6.57 9.56 18.64
N LEU A 22 5.35 9.00 18.54
CA LEU A 22 5.11 7.58 18.61
C LEU A 22 5.43 6.88 17.30
N THR A 23 5.06 7.48 16.18
CA THR A 23 5.18 6.88 14.86
C THR A 23 6.62 6.86 14.37
N GLY A 24 7.34 7.96 14.47
CA GLY A 24 8.74 8.03 14.04
C GLY A 24 8.95 7.65 12.58
N GLU A 25 10.21 7.38 12.21
CA GLU A 25 10.58 7.00 10.84
C GLU A 25 10.25 5.53 10.49
N ASP A 26 10.02 4.70 11.49
CA ASP A 26 9.77 3.26 11.34
C ASP A 26 8.29 2.87 11.45
N PHE A 27 7.38 3.85 11.52
CA PHE A 27 5.95 3.58 11.51
C PHE A 27 5.46 3.21 10.10
N LEU A 28 4.82 2.06 9.99
CA LEU A 28 4.36 1.57 8.69
C LEU A 28 2.94 2.03 8.34
N GLY A 29 2.14 2.36 9.34
CA GLY A 29 0.79 2.88 9.13
C GLY A 29 -0.19 2.53 10.24
N CYS A 30 -1.38 3.09 10.12
CA CYS A 30 -2.51 2.83 11.00
C CYS A 30 -3.72 2.46 10.15
N TRP A 31 -4.39 1.38 10.52
CA TRP A 31 -5.62 0.98 9.88
C TRP A 31 -6.76 1.11 10.90
N ARG A 32 -7.89 1.63 10.46
CA ARG A 32 -9.08 1.81 11.32
C ARG A 32 -10.28 1.09 10.73
N GLU A 33 -10.86 0.19 11.49
CA GLU A 33 -12.02 -0.58 11.08
C GLU A 33 -13.04 -0.64 12.22
N GLY A 34 -14.26 -0.18 11.93
CA GLY A 34 -15.29 -0.07 12.97
C GLY A 34 -14.85 0.83 14.12
N ASN A 35 -14.82 0.26 15.32
CA ASN A 35 -14.34 0.92 16.55
C ASN A 35 -12.92 0.51 16.94
N TYR A 36 -12.14 -0.05 16.02
CA TYR A 36 -10.79 -0.48 16.28
C TYR A 36 -9.77 0.28 15.44
N SER A 37 -8.57 0.42 15.98
CA SER A 37 -7.40 0.95 15.29
C SER A 37 -6.26 -0.07 15.40
N TYR A 38 -5.54 -0.28 14.31
CA TYR A 38 -4.41 -1.20 14.21
C TYR A 38 -3.17 -0.41 13.83
N LEU A 39 -2.16 -0.40 14.70
CA LEU A 39 -0.90 0.26 14.44
C LEU A 39 0.14 -0.77 13.99
N PHE A 40 0.86 -0.47 12.93
CA PHE A 40 1.82 -1.37 12.30
C PHE A 40 3.24 -0.85 12.43
N PHE A 41 4.12 -1.69 12.98
CA PHE A 41 5.53 -1.36 13.16
C PHE A 41 6.43 -2.51 12.67
N PRO A 42 7.65 -2.22 12.18
CA PRO A 42 8.63 -3.23 11.80
C PRO A 42 9.42 -3.79 12.99
N ARG A 43 9.24 -3.20 14.16
CA ARG A 43 9.94 -3.56 15.42
C ARG A 43 8.98 -3.50 16.60
N PRO A 44 9.30 -4.19 17.72
CA PRO A 44 8.48 -4.13 18.92
C PRO A 44 8.34 -2.70 19.46
N ARG A 45 7.11 -2.26 19.71
CA ARG A 45 6.76 -0.94 20.27
C ARG A 45 5.69 -1.03 21.37
N GLU A 46 5.43 -2.23 21.89
CA GLU A 46 4.31 -2.49 22.80
C GLU A 46 4.27 -1.54 24.00
N ALA A 47 5.41 -1.35 24.66
CA ALA A 47 5.47 -0.48 25.85
C ALA A 47 5.12 0.97 25.53
N ALA A 48 5.63 1.50 24.40
CA ALA A 48 5.35 2.86 23.94
C ALA A 48 3.87 3.00 23.54
N VAL A 49 3.33 2.03 22.80
CA VAL A 49 1.92 2.04 22.40
C VAL A 49 1.01 1.97 23.62
N LYS A 50 1.27 1.09 24.58
CA LYS A 50 0.48 1.00 25.82
C LYS A 50 0.51 2.29 26.63
N ALA A 51 1.70 2.88 26.81
CA ALA A 51 1.85 4.13 27.53
C ALA A 51 1.08 5.27 26.87
N TRP A 52 1.14 5.35 25.53
CA TRP A 52 0.41 6.36 24.80
C TRP A 52 -1.09 6.13 24.83
N VAL A 53 -1.57 4.90 24.58
CA VAL A 53 -3.01 4.57 24.61
C VAL A 53 -3.62 4.91 25.98
N ALA A 54 -2.88 4.72 27.06
CA ALA A 54 -3.35 5.06 28.42
C ALA A 54 -3.62 6.58 28.59
N THR A 55 -3.11 7.44 27.72
CA THR A 55 -3.39 8.88 27.71
C THR A 55 -4.55 9.27 26.82
N GLN A 56 -5.11 8.33 26.04
CA GLN A 56 -6.18 8.60 25.07
C GLN A 56 -7.55 8.31 25.68
N GLU A 57 -8.39 9.32 25.74
CA GLU A 57 -9.76 9.16 26.24
C GLU A 57 -10.58 8.23 25.33
N GLY A 58 -11.24 7.27 25.92
CA GLY A 58 -12.08 6.30 25.18
C GLY A 58 -11.31 5.25 24.37
N ALA A 59 -9.98 5.18 24.52
CA ALA A 59 -9.18 4.14 23.90
C ALA A 59 -8.68 3.10 24.92
N ARG A 60 -8.54 1.86 24.45
CA ARG A 60 -8.03 0.75 25.27
C ARG A 60 -7.13 -0.14 24.42
N TYR A 61 -5.93 -0.42 24.94
CA TYR A 61 -5.07 -1.43 24.32
C TYR A 61 -5.74 -2.82 24.42
N SER A 62 -5.85 -3.52 23.29
CA SER A 62 -6.48 -4.83 23.19
C SER A 62 -5.44 -5.94 23.12
N SER A 63 -4.63 -5.97 22.07
CA SER A 63 -3.68 -7.05 21.85
C SER A 63 -2.48 -6.64 20.99
N GLU A 64 -1.44 -7.48 21.03
CA GLU A 64 -0.34 -7.50 20.08
C GLU A 64 -0.44 -8.76 19.22
N SER A 65 -0.23 -8.61 17.92
CA SER A 65 -0.02 -9.73 17.01
C SER A 65 1.31 -9.54 16.29
N VAL A 66 2.07 -10.62 16.16
CA VAL A 66 3.33 -10.63 15.42
C VAL A 66 3.21 -11.62 14.28
N MET A 67 3.48 -11.18 13.06
CA MET A 67 3.44 -12.04 11.89
C MET A 67 4.63 -11.76 10.97
N ASN A 68 4.94 -12.70 10.07
CA ASN A 68 5.91 -12.41 9.02
C ASN A 68 5.28 -11.44 8.02
N TYR A 69 6.06 -10.49 7.54
CA TYR A 69 5.58 -9.53 6.53
C TYR A 69 5.12 -10.23 5.25
N ALA A 70 5.80 -11.31 4.85
CA ALA A 70 5.42 -12.11 3.70
C ALA A 70 4.01 -12.73 3.83
N ASP A 71 3.57 -13.08 5.04
CA ASP A 71 2.24 -13.63 5.28
C ASP A 71 1.16 -12.54 5.14
N TRP A 72 1.48 -11.30 5.49
CA TRP A 72 0.61 -10.13 5.27
C TRP A 72 0.37 -9.86 3.78
N GLU A 73 1.40 -9.97 2.95
CA GLU A 73 1.33 -9.77 1.50
C GLU A 73 0.84 -11.01 0.72
N ALA A 74 0.10 -11.90 1.33
CA ALA A 74 -0.35 -13.18 0.76
C ALA A 74 0.82 -14.10 0.36
N GLY A 75 1.90 -14.08 1.14
CA GLY A 75 3.02 -15.00 1.01
C GLY A 75 3.97 -14.70 -0.16
N GLN A 76 3.85 -13.55 -0.81
CA GLN A 76 4.75 -13.20 -1.92
C GLN A 76 5.40 -11.83 -1.70
N PRO A 77 6.71 -11.78 -1.46
CA PRO A 77 7.43 -10.52 -1.39
C PRO A 77 7.35 -9.80 -2.74
N LEU A 78 7.34 -8.46 -2.69
CA LEU A 78 7.41 -7.66 -3.91
C LEU A 78 8.73 -7.97 -4.62
N MET A 79 8.63 -8.59 -5.79
CA MET A 79 9.76 -8.90 -6.67
C MET A 79 9.56 -8.21 -8.01
N LYS A 80 10.66 -8.04 -8.75
CA LYS A 80 10.56 -7.59 -10.14
C LYS A 80 9.67 -8.54 -10.93
N THR A 81 8.67 -8.01 -11.60
CA THR A 81 7.75 -8.80 -12.43
C THR A 81 7.26 -7.99 -13.61
N SER A 82 7.13 -8.63 -14.75
CA SER A 82 6.59 -8.03 -15.96
C SER A 82 5.18 -8.54 -16.24
N MET A 83 4.26 -7.62 -16.49
CA MET A 83 2.86 -7.95 -16.83
C MET A 83 2.21 -6.82 -17.63
N ALA A 84 1.39 -7.17 -18.59
CA ALA A 84 0.60 -6.22 -19.40
C ALA A 84 1.43 -5.05 -19.99
N GLY A 85 2.73 -5.25 -20.26
CA GLY A 85 3.64 -4.21 -20.75
C GLY A 85 4.16 -3.26 -19.67
N PHE A 86 4.02 -3.64 -18.40
CA PHE A 86 4.62 -2.96 -17.27
C PHE A 86 5.68 -3.83 -16.64
N HIS A 87 6.77 -3.21 -16.21
CA HIS A 87 7.78 -3.80 -15.36
C HIS A 87 7.65 -3.22 -13.95
N LEU A 88 7.07 -4.01 -13.04
CA LEU A 88 6.96 -3.64 -11.64
C LEU A 88 8.30 -3.92 -10.97
N CYS A 89 8.82 -2.95 -10.24
CA CYS A 89 10.13 -3.04 -9.61
C CYS A 89 10.08 -2.40 -8.21
N PRO A 90 10.58 -3.08 -7.16
CA PRO A 90 10.77 -2.44 -5.86
C PRO A 90 11.64 -1.19 -5.97
N VAL A 91 11.37 -0.17 -5.15
CA VAL A 91 12.13 1.09 -5.18
C VAL A 91 13.62 0.93 -4.83
N TRP A 92 13.99 -0.13 -4.11
CA TRP A 92 15.37 -0.46 -3.71
C TRP A 92 16.12 -1.37 -4.69
N GLU A 93 15.47 -1.78 -5.80
CA GLU A 93 16.09 -2.60 -6.83
C GLU A 93 16.23 -1.81 -8.14
N ASP A 94 17.23 -2.17 -8.95
CA ASP A 94 17.36 -1.60 -10.28
C ASP A 94 16.41 -2.32 -11.25
N PRO A 95 15.60 -1.55 -12.01
CA PRO A 95 14.67 -2.14 -12.96
C PRO A 95 15.41 -2.80 -14.14
N THR A 96 14.86 -3.92 -14.59
CA THR A 96 15.37 -4.67 -15.76
C THR A 96 14.24 -4.91 -16.78
N PRO A 97 13.61 -3.84 -17.32
CA PRO A 97 12.47 -3.97 -18.22
C PRO A 97 12.84 -4.58 -19.56
N ALA A 98 11.92 -5.32 -20.17
CA ALA A 98 12.04 -5.67 -21.56
C ALA A 98 11.78 -4.45 -22.46
N LEU A 99 12.17 -4.55 -23.74
CA LEU A 99 11.98 -3.45 -24.68
C LEU A 99 10.50 -3.06 -24.79
N GLY A 100 10.22 -1.80 -24.54
CA GLY A 100 8.86 -1.24 -24.62
C GLY A 100 8.01 -1.41 -23.34
N GLU A 101 8.55 -2.01 -22.30
CA GLU A 101 7.87 -2.02 -21.00
C GLU A 101 8.00 -0.69 -20.26
N ILE A 102 6.95 -0.33 -19.57
CA ILE A 102 6.89 0.85 -18.71
C ILE A 102 7.28 0.43 -17.29
N VAL A 103 8.31 1.07 -16.73
CA VAL A 103 8.75 0.79 -15.37
C VAL A 103 7.83 1.48 -14.37
N ILE A 104 7.25 0.70 -13.46
CA ILE A 104 6.53 1.18 -12.29
C ILE A 104 7.36 0.82 -11.06
N ARG A 105 7.93 1.83 -10.39
CA ARG A 105 8.64 1.64 -9.13
C ARG A 105 7.63 1.71 -7.98
N MET A 106 7.67 0.68 -7.14
CA MET A 106 6.73 0.55 -6.03
C MET A 106 7.48 0.36 -4.72
N GLU A 107 6.96 0.96 -3.67
CA GLU A 107 7.32 0.62 -2.31
C GLU A 107 6.21 -0.28 -1.75
N PRO A 108 6.54 -1.48 -1.24
CA PRO A 108 5.57 -2.29 -0.55
C PRO A 108 5.10 -1.52 0.69
N GLY A 109 3.81 -1.38 0.81
CA GLY A 109 3.15 -0.78 1.94
C GLY A 109 2.15 -1.75 2.54
N LEU A 110 1.46 -1.33 3.58
CA LEU A 110 0.32 -2.06 4.12
C LEU A 110 -0.90 -2.00 3.21
N ALA A 111 -0.86 -1.16 2.16
CA ALA A 111 -1.95 -1.01 1.22
C ALA A 111 -2.01 -2.18 0.25
N PHE A 112 -3.24 -2.63 -0.04
CA PHE A 112 -3.49 -3.65 -1.06
C PHE A 112 -3.07 -3.16 -2.45
N GLY A 113 -2.50 -4.07 -3.26
CA GLY A 113 -2.14 -3.76 -4.65
C GLY A 113 -0.64 -3.90 -4.96
N SER A 114 0.05 -4.86 -4.35
CA SER A 114 1.46 -5.20 -4.69
C SER A 114 1.67 -5.63 -6.15
N GLY A 115 0.58 -5.90 -6.89
CA GLY A 115 0.65 -6.40 -8.26
C GLY A 115 0.63 -7.92 -8.38
N PHE A 116 0.83 -8.67 -7.29
CA PHE A 116 0.87 -10.13 -7.32
C PHE A 116 -0.51 -10.78 -7.34
N HIS A 117 -1.51 -10.09 -6.81
CA HIS A 117 -2.85 -10.66 -6.78
C HIS A 117 -3.42 -10.86 -8.20
N PRO A 118 -4.03 -12.01 -8.51
CA PRO A 118 -4.57 -12.29 -9.84
C PRO A 118 -5.53 -11.22 -10.37
N THR A 119 -6.33 -10.62 -9.49
CA THR A 119 -7.27 -9.54 -9.87
C THR A 119 -6.53 -8.29 -10.34
N THR A 120 -5.44 -7.89 -9.68
CA THR A 120 -4.62 -6.75 -10.10
C THR A 120 -4.04 -6.98 -11.49
N ARG A 121 -3.53 -8.19 -11.75
CA ARG A 121 -3.01 -8.58 -13.07
C ARG A 121 -4.08 -8.52 -14.16
N THR A 122 -5.27 -9.04 -13.84
CA THR A 122 -6.41 -8.99 -14.75
C THR A 122 -6.81 -7.55 -15.05
N CYS A 123 -6.92 -6.71 -14.02
CA CYS A 123 -7.24 -5.29 -14.18
C CYS A 123 -6.22 -4.55 -15.06
N LEU A 124 -4.92 -4.73 -14.81
CA LEU A 124 -3.87 -4.14 -15.65
C LEU A 124 -3.96 -4.59 -17.12
N THR A 125 -4.22 -5.87 -17.34
CA THR A 125 -4.39 -6.42 -18.70
C THR A 125 -5.63 -5.83 -19.39
N LEU A 126 -6.73 -5.69 -18.69
CA LEU A 126 -7.96 -5.09 -19.22
C LEU A 126 -7.79 -3.60 -19.49
N LEU A 127 -7.17 -2.87 -18.57
CA LEU A 127 -6.83 -1.46 -18.78
C LEU A 127 -6.02 -1.26 -20.04
N ARG A 128 -4.99 -2.07 -20.25
CA ARG A 128 -4.19 -1.99 -21.48
C ARG A 128 -5.05 -2.16 -22.73
N ARG A 129 -5.90 -3.17 -22.77
CA ARG A 129 -6.80 -3.41 -23.92
C ARG A 129 -7.74 -2.23 -24.17
N VAL A 130 -8.29 -1.63 -23.12
CA VAL A 130 -9.16 -0.46 -23.23
C VAL A 130 -8.40 0.70 -23.86
N TYR A 131 -7.18 0.98 -23.40
CA TYR A 131 -6.35 2.06 -23.92
C TYR A 131 -5.87 1.82 -25.35
N GLU A 132 -5.63 0.57 -25.74
CA GLU A 132 -5.26 0.19 -27.12
C GLU A 132 -6.45 0.32 -28.08
N ALA A 133 -7.68 0.09 -27.60
CA ALA A 133 -8.89 0.19 -28.42
C ALA A 133 -9.37 1.64 -28.58
N ASP A 134 -9.60 2.33 -27.47
CA ASP A 134 -10.00 3.75 -27.42
C ASP A 134 -9.63 4.32 -26.05
N ALA A 135 -8.59 5.13 -26.01
CA ALA A 135 -8.06 5.67 -24.75
C ALA A 135 -9.07 6.61 -24.08
N PRO A 136 -9.54 6.28 -22.86
CA PRO A 136 -10.51 7.11 -22.16
C PRO A 136 -9.91 8.47 -21.79
N ARG A 137 -10.72 9.53 -21.92
CA ARG A 137 -10.31 10.90 -21.60
C ARG A 137 -10.26 11.18 -20.11
N LYS A 138 -10.99 10.41 -19.32
CA LYS A 138 -11.08 10.55 -17.86
C LYS A 138 -11.13 9.17 -17.24
N VAL A 139 -10.38 8.98 -16.17
CA VAL A 139 -10.34 7.76 -15.38
C VAL A 139 -10.53 8.11 -13.93
N LEU A 140 -11.34 7.32 -13.23
CA LEU A 140 -11.53 7.41 -11.80
C LEU A 140 -11.10 6.07 -11.20
N ASP A 141 -10.15 6.10 -10.29
CA ASP A 141 -9.73 4.96 -9.49
C ASP A 141 -10.30 5.10 -8.08
N LEU A 142 -11.22 4.20 -7.72
CA LEU A 142 -11.87 4.16 -6.41
C LEU A 142 -11.18 3.10 -5.55
N GLY A 143 -10.70 3.51 -4.35
CA GLY A 143 -9.94 2.62 -3.49
C GLY A 143 -8.56 2.32 -4.07
N THR A 144 -7.86 3.34 -4.50
CA THR A 144 -6.60 3.26 -5.27
C THR A 144 -5.52 2.37 -4.65
N GLY A 145 -5.53 2.15 -3.33
CA GLY A 145 -4.50 1.36 -2.63
C GLY A 145 -3.10 1.91 -2.90
N THR A 146 -2.24 1.08 -3.46
CA THR A 146 -0.87 1.47 -3.87
C THR A 146 -0.83 2.40 -5.10
N GLY A 147 -1.97 2.65 -5.74
CA GLY A 147 -2.03 3.41 -6.99
C GLY A 147 -1.67 2.62 -8.25
N ILE A 148 -1.41 1.33 -8.13
CA ILE A 148 -0.95 0.50 -9.26
C ILE A 148 -1.89 0.52 -10.47
N LEU A 149 -3.19 0.67 -10.27
CA LEU A 149 -4.16 0.75 -11.37
C LEU A 149 -4.30 2.19 -11.93
N ALA A 150 -3.95 3.20 -11.14
CA ALA A 150 -3.99 4.59 -11.57
C ALA A 150 -2.76 5.02 -12.37
N LEU A 151 -1.59 4.44 -12.11
CA LEU A 151 -0.32 4.80 -12.77
C LEU A 151 -0.32 4.53 -14.29
N PRO A 152 -0.80 3.38 -14.80
CA PRO A 152 -0.89 3.10 -16.22
C PRO A 152 -1.64 4.16 -17.04
N PRO A 153 -2.88 4.55 -16.66
CA PRO A 153 -3.59 5.63 -17.30
C PRO A 153 -2.79 6.92 -17.38
N CYS A 154 -2.10 7.31 -16.31
CA CYS A 154 -1.27 8.51 -16.30
C CYS A 154 -0.12 8.46 -17.33
N HIS A 155 0.46 7.29 -17.52
CA HIS A 155 1.56 7.11 -18.46
C HIS A 155 1.09 7.08 -19.91
N TRP A 156 -0.04 6.44 -20.19
CA TRP A 156 -0.58 6.35 -21.56
C TRP A 156 -1.23 7.64 -22.03
N ALA A 157 -1.74 8.46 -21.13
CA ALA A 157 -2.35 9.73 -21.46
C ALA A 157 -1.29 10.79 -21.70
N ARG A 158 -0.75 10.83 -22.88
CA ARG A 158 0.25 11.82 -23.31
C ARG A 158 -0.23 13.27 -23.34
N ARG A 159 -1.54 13.56 -23.16
CA ARG A 159 -2.11 14.92 -23.17
C ARG A 159 -3.43 14.95 -22.40
N GLY A 160 -3.43 15.43 -21.14
CA GLY A 160 -4.68 15.74 -20.45
C GLY A 160 -4.51 15.86 -18.94
N TRP A 161 -5.23 16.78 -18.34
CA TRP A 161 -5.27 17.03 -16.90
C TRP A 161 -5.95 15.88 -16.18
N TRP A 162 -5.27 15.30 -15.21
CA TRP A 162 -5.79 14.25 -14.34
C TRP A 162 -6.26 14.86 -13.02
N ARG A 163 -7.46 14.55 -12.58
CA ARG A 163 -7.88 14.77 -11.21
C ARG A 163 -7.88 13.43 -10.50
N TRP A 164 -7.04 13.32 -9.50
CA TRP A 164 -7.04 12.23 -8.56
C TRP A 164 -8.20 12.43 -7.58
N SER A 165 -9.03 11.44 -7.38
CA SER A 165 -9.84 11.32 -6.17
C SER A 165 -9.26 10.17 -5.38
N THR A 166 -8.33 10.49 -4.50
CA THR A 166 -7.86 9.56 -3.51
C THR A 166 -8.86 9.54 -2.38
N THR A 167 -9.67 8.50 -2.28
CA THR A 167 -10.07 8.03 -0.96
C THR A 167 -8.84 7.32 -0.40
N SER A 168 -7.82 8.11 -0.07
CA SER A 168 -6.70 7.63 0.69
C SER A 168 -7.21 7.25 2.06
N TRP A 169 -6.91 6.04 2.47
CA TRP A 169 -6.85 5.69 3.86
C TRP A 169 -5.67 6.47 4.43
N GLN A 170 -5.88 7.75 4.72
CA GLN A 170 -4.92 8.55 5.46
C GLN A 170 -5.19 8.37 6.93
N CYS A 171 -4.17 7.95 7.63
CA CYS A 171 -4.03 8.22 9.05
C CYS A 171 -3.85 9.71 9.27
#